data_a9fbb91681c40324e6668af25afabc97
#
_entry.id   a9fbb91681c40324e6668af25afabc97
#
_cell.length_a   1.000
_cell.length_b   1.000
_cell.length_c   1.000
_cell.angle_alpha   90.00
_cell.angle_beta   90.00
_cell.angle_gamma   90.00
#
_symmetry.space_group_name_H-M   'P 1'
#
loop_
_entity.id
_entity.type
_entity.pdbx_description
1 polymer ?
#
loop_
_entity_poly.entity_id
_entity_poly.type
_entity_poly.pdbx_seq_one_letter_code
_entity_poly.pdbx_strand_id
1 'polypeptide(L)'
;SEARDLLKVVYFKPLRDALTDMTHGYKSRLAQILGAHELFKTRKDEQGNNRKHKLETDYENLKKEIENYFKEGNNGEIITDGINNFLHAHFLLNGDPRHAQIKLTGGELTEILRLLDLIMEGNKSGLGSLNLLCIAAEMLLFNNQQKGLKLALVEELEAHLHPQYQLR
;
A
#
# COMPACT_ATOMS: atom_id res chain seq x y z
N SER A 1 -25.39 13.32 13.65
CA SER A 1 -26.05 12.87 14.86
C SER A 1 -25.02 12.28 15.81
N GLU A 2 -24.84 12.89 16.96
CA GLU A 2 -23.81 12.55 17.97
C GLU A 2 -23.75 11.07 18.37
N ALA A 3 -24.90 10.37 18.37
CA ALA A 3 -24.93 8.95 18.73
C ALA A 3 -24.20 8.03 17.73
N ARG A 4 -24.18 8.36 16.44
CA ARG A 4 -23.42 7.60 15.43
C ARG A 4 -21.91 7.77 15.56
N ASP A 5 -21.48 8.93 16.03
CA ASP A 5 -20.05 9.22 16.19
C ASP A 5 -19.46 8.57 17.44
N LEU A 6 -20.32 8.15 18.37
CA LEU A 6 -19.95 7.46 19.62
C LEU A 6 -19.84 5.94 19.48
N LEU A 7 -20.41 5.35 18.41
CA LEU A 7 -20.36 3.90 18.18
C LEU A 7 -19.38 3.59 17.03
N LYS A 8 -18.30 2.93 17.35
CA LYS A 8 -17.33 2.41 16.38
C LYS A 8 -17.50 0.91 16.26
N VAL A 9 -17.90 0.46 15.08
CA VAL A 9 -18.11 -0.97 14.79
C VAL A 9 -17.09 -1.42 13.75
N VAL A 10 -16.37 -2.48 14.05
CA VAL A 10 -15.52 -3.20 13.11
C VAL A 10 -16.10 -4.59 12.90
N TYR A 11 -16.34 -4.95 11.67
CA TYR A 11 -16.79 -6.26 11.25
C TYR A 11 -15.63 -7.02 10.58
N PHE A 12 -15.25 -8.13 11.18
CA PHE A 12 -14.24 -9.03 10.65
C PHE A 12 -14.92 -10.06 9.75
N LYS A 13 -14.69 -9.93 8.47
CA LYS A 13 -15.23 -10.83 7.45
C LYS A 13 -14.63 -12.22 7.54
N PRO A 14 -15.31 -13.24 6.98
CA PRO A 14 -14.75 -14.57 6.82
C PRO A 14 -13.42 -14.55 6.07
N LEU A 15 -12.55 -15.51 6.39
CA LEU A 15 -11.15 -15.58 5.94
C LEU A 15 -10.90 -15.41 4.44
N ARG A 16 -11.83 -15.87 3.59
CA ARG A 16 -11.65 -15.82 2.12
C ARG A 16 -11.46 -14.41 1.59
N ASP A 17 -12.15 -13.45 2.21
CA ASP A 17 -12.08 -12.04 1.80
C ASP A 17 -10.90 -11.31 2.47
N ALA A 18 -10.49 -11.73 3.68
CA ALA A 18 -9.41 -11.10 4.43
C ALA A 18 -8.05 -11.20 3.72
N LEU A 19 -7.77 -12.32 3.05
CA LEU A 19 -6.54 -12.50 2.27
C LEU A 19 -6.44 -11.53 1.09
N THR A 20 -7.53 -11.38 0.35
CA THR A 20 -7.58 -10.45 -0.78
C THR A 20 -7.54 -9.00 -0.34
N ASP A 21 -8.12 -8.71 0.81
CA ASP A 21 -8.16 -7.35 1.36
C ASP A 21 -6.80 -6.86 1.87
N MET A 22 -5.91 -7.77 2.33
CA MET A 22 -4.58 -7.43 2.86
C MET A 22 -3.46 -7.40 1.82
N THR A 23 -3.73 -7.85 0.60
CA THR A 23 -2.76 -7.78 -0.49
C THR A 23 -2.63 -6.37 -1.04
N HIS A 24 -1.50 -6.11 -1.71
CA HIS A 24 -1.26 -4.85 -2.40
C HIS A 24 -2.34 -4.53 -3.44
N GLY A 25 -2.55 -3.26 -3.73
CA GLY A 25 -3.45 -2.81 -4.77
C GLY A 25 -4.39 -1.69 -4.36
N TYR A 26 -5.24 -1.28 -5.28
CA TYR A 26 -6.14 -0.12 -5.11
C TYR A 26 -7.09 -0.26 -3.91
N LYS A 27 -7.54 -1.48 -3.62
CA LYS A 27 -8.46 -1.78 -2.51
C LYS A 27 -7.76 -2.32 -1.26
N SER A 28 -6.42 -2.24 -1.19
CA SER A 28 -5.66 -2.76 -0.06
C SER A 28 -6.20 -2.26 1.28
N ARG A 29 -6.66 -3.18 2.11
CA ARG A 29 -7.12 -2.88 3.47
C ARG A 29 -5.95 -2.44 4.35
N LEU A 30 -4.78 -3.05 4.15
CA LEU A 30 -3.54 -2.63 4.81
C LEU A 30 -3.24 -1.15 4.57
N ALA A 31 -3.34 -0.67 3.32
CA ALA A 31 -3.11 0.73 3.00
C ALA A 31 -4.09 1.66 3.74
N GLN A 32 -5.35 1.25 3.91
CA GLN A 32 -6.34 2.00 4.68
C GLN A 32 -5.98 2.05 6.17
N ILE A 33 -5.55 0.91 6.74
CA ILE A 33 -5.10 0.80 8.14
C ILE A 33 -3.91 1.72 8.38
N LEU A 34 -2.89 1.63 7.53
CA LEU A 34 -1.69 2.45 7.64
C LEU A 34 -2.02 3.94 7.47
N GLY A 35 -2.79 4.31 6.45
CA GLY A 35 -3.18 5.69 6.19
C GLY A 35 -4.01 6.34 7.29
N ALA A 36 -4.76 5.54 8.07
CA ALA A 36 -5.51 6.01 9.23
C ALA A 36 -4.63 6.21 10.49
N HIS A 37 -3.44 5.62 10.52
CA HIS A 37 -2.53 5.71 11.66
C HIS A 37 -1.83 7.08 11.70
N GLU A 38 -1.61 7.63 12.91
CA GLU A 38 -1.01 8.97 13.13
C GLU A 38 0.38 9.14 12.46
N LEU A 39 1.15 8.06 12.33
CA LEU A 39 2.46 8.10 11.69
C LEU A 39 2.39 8.49 10.21
N PHE A 40 1.29 8.15 9.53
CA PHE A 40 1.08 8.39 8.10
C PHE A 40 0.18 9.59 7.81
N LYS A 41 -0.28 10.29 8.85
CA LYS A 41 -1.00 11.56 8.65
C LYS A 41 -0.04 12.66 8.21
N THR A 42 -0.53 13.49 7.30
CA THR A 42 0.20 14.66 6.83
C THR A 42 0.56 15.56 8.02
N ARG A 43 1.84 15.81 8.22
CA ARG A 43 2.33 16.76 9.21
C ARG A 43 2.57 18.10 8.53
N LYS A 44 2.21 19.18 9.20
CA LYS A 44 2.53 20.53 8.75
C LYS A 44 3.88 20.95 9.33
N ASP A 45 4.65 21.69 8.56
CA ASP A 45 5.85 22.38 9.04
C ASP A 45 5.49 23.64 9.85
N GLU A 46 6.48 24.32 10.39
CA GLU A 46 6.32 25.56 11.16
C GLU A 46 5.70 26.70 10.32
N GLN A 47 5.71 26.59 9.02
CA GLN A 47 5.16 27.56 8.06
C GLN A 47 3.76 27.18 7.56
N GLY A 48 3.20 26.05 8.05
CA GLY A 48 1.86 25.55 7.69
C GLY A 48 1.79 24.75 6.39
N ASN A 49 2.92 24.47 5.73
CA ASN A 49 2.97 23.66 4.53
C ASN A 49 2.95 22.18 4.88
N ASN A 50 2.40 21.36 3.99
CA ASN A 50 2.41 19.91 4.15
C ASN A 50 3.84 19.38 4.02
N ARG A 51 4.36 18.80 5.10
CA ARG A 51 5.66 18.12 5.09
C ARG A 51 5.53 16.75 4.41
N LYS A 52 6.35 16.52 3.40
CA LYS A 52 6.42 15.19 2.76
C LYS A 52 6.81 14.13 3.77
N HIS A 53 6.15 12.99 3.67
CA HIS A 53 6.52 11.81 4.46
C HIS A 53 7.87 11.26 3.98
N LYS A 54 8.63 10.61 4.88
CA LYS A 54 9.92 10.03 4.51
C LYS A 54 9.81 9.05 3.34
N LEU A 55 8.77 8.21 3.34
CA LEU A 55 8.53 7.26 2.24
C LEU A 55 8.35 7.94 0.88
N GLU A 56 7.71 9.11 0.83
CA GLU A 56 7.57 9.88 -0.41
C GLU A 56 8.93 10.38 -0.90
N THR A 57 9.78 10.85 0.03
CA THR A 57 11.14 11.31 -0.30
C THR A 57 11.99 10.14 -0.81
N ASP A 58 11.93 8.99 -0.14
CA ASP A 58 12.69 7.79 -0.52
C ASP A 58 12.20 7.26 -1.89
N TYR A 59 10.87 7.31 -2.14
CA TYR A 59 10.30 6.93 -3.43
C TYR A 59 10.73 7.90 -4.57
N GLU A 60 10.81 9.20 -4.30
CA GLU A 60 11.33 10.17 -5.27
C GLU A 60 12.80 9.91 -5.63
N ASN A 61 13.62 9.47 -4.67
CA ASN A 61 15.00 9.09 -4.92
C ASN A 61 15.07 7.83 -5.79
N LEU A 62 14.28 6.79 -5.46
CA LEU A 62 14.17 5.58 -6.27
C LEU A 62 13.69 5.90 -7.70
N LYS A 63 12.73 6.81 -7.84
CA LYS A 63 12.25 7.28 -9.14
C LYS A 63 13.38 7.86 -10.00
N LYS A 64 14.21 8.71 -9.41
CA LYS A 64 15.38 9.30 -10.10
C LYS A 64 16.39 8.24 -10.50
N GLU A 65 16.64 7.25 -9.62
CA GLU A 65 17.56 6.14 -9.93
C GLU A 65 17.06 5.29 -11.09
N ILE A 66 15.78 4.95 -11.10
CA ILE A 66 15.15 4.19 -12.20
C ILE A 66 15.16 5.01 -13.50
N GLU A 67 14.80 6.30 -13.45
CA GLU A 67 14.84 7.17 -14.61
C GLU A 67 16.28 7.29 -15.16
N ASN A 68 17.27 7.40 -14.29
CA ASN A 68 18.68 7.43 -14.71
C ASN A 68 19.15 6.12 -15.32
N TYR A 69 18.64 4.97 -14.85
CA TYR A 69 18.99 3.67 -15.43
C TYR A 69 18.63 3.56 -16.92
N PHE A 70 17.56 4.24 -17.36
CA PHE A 70 17.07 4.24 -18.74
C PHE A 70 17.55 5.43 -19.57
N LYS A 71 18.38 6.32 -19.02
CA LYS A 71 18.97 7.44 -19.75
C LYS A 71 20.24 7.02 -20.50
N GLU A 72 20.62 7.90 -21.45
CA GLU A 72 21.82 7.80 -22.26
C GLU A 72 23.07 7.50 -21.40
N GLY A 73 23.87 6.57 -21.85
CA GLY A 73 25.07 6.11 -21.16
C GLY A 73 24.87 5.06 -20.07
N ASN A 74 23.64 4.60 -19.83
CA ASN A 74 23.30 3.61 -18.80
C ASN A 74 22.77 2.29 -19.39
N ASN A 75 22.75 1.25 -18.58
CA ASN A 75 22.43 -0.12 -19.02
C ASN A 75 21.04 -0.28 -19.66
N GLY A 76 20.08 0.53 -19.25
CA GLY A 76 18.71 0.49 -19.75
C GLY A 76 18.48 1.27 -21.04
N GLU A 77 19.46 2.06 -21.48
CA GLU A 77 19.38 2.88 -22.70
C GLU A 77 19.04 2.04 -23.93
N ILE A 78 19.64 0.87 -24.06
CA ILE A 78 19.41 -0.03 -25.20
C ILE A 78 17.93 -0.33 -25.45
N ILE A 79 17.11 -0.40 -24.39
CA ILE A 79 15.68 -0.64 -24.50
C ILE A 79 14.97 0.63 -24.99
N THR A 80 15.31 1.78 -24.39
CA THR A 80 14.71 3.07 -24.73
C THR A 80 15.04 3.46 -26.15
N ASP A 81 16.28 3.26 -26.57
CA ASP A 81 16.74 3.52 -27.93
C ASP A 81 16.11 2.56 -28.94
N GLY A 82 16.00 1.28 -28.60
CA GLY A 82 15.30 0.31 -29.45
C GLY A 82 13.86 0.73 -29.74
N ILE A 83 13.14 1.19 -28.71
CA ILE A 83 11.77 1.70 -28.85
C ILE A 83 11.77 2.97 -29.71
N ASN A 84 12.66 3.93 -29.45
CA ASN A 84 12.74 5.19 -30.19
C ASN A 84 13.09 4.97 -31.65
N ASN A 85 14.08 4.13 -31.93
CA ASN A 85 14.47 3.77 -33.29
C ASN A 85 13.32 3.16 -34.07
N PHE A 86 12.55 2.26 -33.44
CA PHE A 86 11.38 1.65 -34.05
C PHE A 86 10.26 2.67 -34.31
N LEU A 87 10.00 3.58 -33.35
CA LEU A 87 9.03 4.66 -33.49
C LEU A 87 9.39 5.59 -34.67
N HIS A 88 10.65 6.01 -34.77
CA HIS A 88 11.12 6.90 -35.84
C HIS A 88 11.14 6.22 -37.21
N ALA A 89 11.45 4.92 -37.23
CA ALA A 89 11.49 4.19 -38.51
C ALA A 89 10.11 3.93 -39.11
N HIS A 90 9.07 3.80 -38.30
CA HIS A 90 7.79 3.27 -38.76
C HIS A 90 6.57 4.16 -38.49
N PHE A 91 6.63 5.04 -37.50
CA PHE A 91 5.44 5.74 -37.01
C PHE A 91 5.58 7.26 -36.93
N LEU A 92 6.78 7.80 -36.89
CA LEU A 92 7.02 9.22 -36.76
C LEU A 92 7.54 9.78 -38.10
N LEU A 93 7.18 11.04 -38.39
CA LEU A 93 7.71 11.75 -39.56
C LEU A 93 9.17 12.15 -39.30
N ASN A 94 9.93 12.30 -40.42
CA ASN A 94 11.30 12.76 -40.34
C ASN A 94 11.39 14.12 -39.65
N GLY A 95 12.20 14.19 -38.57
CA GLY A 95 12.35 15.43 -37.79
C GLY A 95 11.33 15.60 -36.67
N ASP A 96 10.46 14.62 -36.42
CA ASP A 96 9.54 14.65 -35.26
C ASP A 96 10.35 14.60 -33.96
N PRO A 97 10.17 15.58 -33.02
CA PRO A 97 10.96 15.65 -31.79
C PRO A 97 10.49 14.69 -30.70
N ARG A 98 9.38 13.97 -30.93
CA ARG A 98 8.82 13.05 -29.91
C ARG A 98 9.70 11.83 -29.70
N HIS A 99 9.89 11.47 -28.45
CA HIS A 99 10.65 10.28 -28.05
C HIS A 99 10.01 9.61 -26.84
N ALA A 100 10.15 8.30 -26.77
CA ALA A 100 9.70 7.51 -25.63
C ALA A 100 10.66 7.66 -24.45
N GLN A 101 10.12 7.68 -23.25
CA GLN A 101 10.87 7.67 -22.01
C GLN A 101 10.23 6.66 -21.05
N ILE A 102 11.06 5.91 -20.33
CA ILE A 102 10.60 5.01 -19.27
C ILE A 102 10.72 5.77 -17.95
N LYS A 103 9.60 5.88 -17.23
CA LYS A 103 9.53 6.60 -15.95
C LYS A 103 8.75 5.80 -14.94
N LEU A 104 9.19 5.85 -13.68
CA LEU A 104 8.38 5.39 -12.57
C LEU A 104 7.30 6.43 -12.25
N THR A 105 6.06 6.01 -12.24
CA THR A 105 4.91 6.90 -11.96
C THR A 105 4.48 6.81 -10.50
N GLY A 106 3.62 7.73 -10.06
CA GLY A 106 3.14 7.78 -8.69
C GLY A 106 4.14 8.43 -7.73
N GLY A 107 3.99 8.11 -6.45
CA GLY A 107 4.88 8.59 -5.39
C GLY A 107 4.17 9.36 -4.29
N GLU A 108 2.85 9.54 -4.38
CA GLU A 108 2.06 9.99 -3.23
C GLU A 108 2.02 8.91 -2.15
N LEU A 109 1.96 9.33 -0.90
CA LEU A 109 1.97 8.43 0.25
C LEU A 109 0.91 7.32 0.14
N THR A 110 -0.30 7.67 -0.28
CA THR A 110 -1.41 6.73 -0.46
C THR A 110 -1.12 5.66 -1.51
N GLU A 111 -0.40 6.01 -2.58
CA GLU A 111 0.01 5.07 -3.63
C GLU A 111 1.12 4.14 -3.13
N ILE A 112 2.09 4.69 -2.41
CA ILE A 112 3.17 3.90 -1.80
C ILE A 112 2.60 2.88 -0.81
N LEU A 113 1.66 3.29 0.05
CA LEU A 113 1.02 2.39 1.01
C LEU A 113 0.26 1.24 0.33
N ARG A 114 -0.28 1.45 -0.88
CA ARG A 114 -0.96 0.42 -1.68
C ARG A 114 -0.01 -0.63 -2.29
N LEU A 115 1.27 -0.35 -2.32
CA LEU A 115 2.30 -1.29 -2.79
C LEU A 115 2.79 -2.22 -1.67
N LEU A 116 2.37 -1.99 -0.43
CA LEU A 116 2.82 -2.77 0.72
C LEU A 116 1.93 -3.99 0.94
N ASP A 117 2.57 -5.11 1.25
CA ASP A 117 1.94 -6.35 1.70
C ASP A 117 2.26 -6.59 3.17
N LEU A 118 1.29 -7.14 3.90
CA LEU A 118 1.50 -7.61 5.25
C LEU A 118 1.74 -9.12 5.24
N ILE A 119 2.95 -9.53 5.55
CA ILE A 119 3.37 -10.94 5.55
C ILE A 119 3.75 -11.39 6.95
N MET A 120 3.50 -12.65 7.25
CA MET A 120 4.01 -13.30 8.46
C MET A 120 5.25 -14.11 8.11
N GLU A 121 6.38 -13.75 8.69
CA GLU A 121 7.62 -14.53 8.54
C GLU A 121 7.57 -15.79 9.43
N GLY A 122 8.04 -16.92 8.92
CA GLY A 122 8.10 -18.17 9.64
C GLY A 122 7.82 -19.39 8.77
N ASN A 123 8.04 -20.58 9.33
CA ASN A 123 7.80 -21.85 8.63
C ASN A 123 6.31 -22.04 8.36
N LYS A 124 5.92 -21.98 7.08
CA LYS A 124 4.59 -22.29 6.53
C LYS A 124 3.44 -21.63 7.31
N SER A 125 3.21 -20.35 7.07
CA SER A 125 1.98 -19.70 7.52
C SER A 125 0.77 -20.34 6.82
N GLY A 126 0.01 -21.12 7.57
CA GLY A 126 -1.29 -21.62 7.09
C GLY A 126 -2.33 -20.51 7.06
N LEU A 127 -3.49 -20.80 6.45
CA LEU A 127 -4.61 -19.85 6.36
C LEU A 127 -4.99 -19.24 7.71
N GLY A 128 -4.94 -20.04 8.82
CA GLY A 128 -5.23 -19.53 10.16
C GLY A 128 -4.25 -18.47 10.66
N SER A 129 -2.96 -18.59 10.33
CA SER A 129 -1.95 -17.59 10.71
C SER A 129 -2.17 -16.26 9.99
N LEU A 130 -2.55 -16.29 8.73
CA LEU A 130 -2.88 -15.09 7.96
C LEU A 130 -4.14 -14.41 8.49
N ASN A 131 -5.15 -15.18 8.91
CA ASN A 131 -6.33 -14.63 9.55
C ASN A 131 -6.00 -13.90 10.85
N LEU A 132 -5.18 -14.51 11.69
CA LEU A 132 -4.69 -13.86 12.91
C LEU A 132 -3.96 -12.56 12.64
N LEU A 133 -3.14 -12.52 11.58
CA LEU A 133 -2.41 -11.32 11.17
C LEU A 133 -3.38 -10.21 10.73
N CYS A 134 -4.41 -10.55 9.95
CA CYS A 134 -5.44 -9.61 9.53
C CYS A 134 -6.22 -9.06 10.74
N ILE A 135 -6.66 -9.93 11.66
CA ILE A 135 -7.36 -9.53 12.88
C ILE A 135 -6.46 -8.60 13.72
N ALA A 136 -5.19 -8.95 13.90
CA ALA A 136 -4.25 -8.13 14.67
C ALA A 136 -4.06 -6.72 14.06
N ALA A 137 -3.94 -6.63 12.73
CA ALA A 137 -3.81 -5.37 12.02
C ALA A 137 -5.07 -4.48 12.18
N GLU A 138 -6.25 -5.07 12.03
CA GLU A 138 -7.52 -4.36 12.24
C GLU A 138 -7.69 -3.90 13.69
N MET A 139 -7.34 -4.76 14.65
CA MET A 139 -7.41 -4.42 16.08
C MET A 139 -6.44 -3.29 16.44
N LEU A 140 -5.28 -3.22 15.79
CA LEU A 140 -4.35 -2.10 15.97
C LEU A 140 -5.02 -0.76 15.57
N LEU A 141 -5.67 -0.72 14.41
CA LEU A 141 -6.40 0.46 13.97
C LEU A 141 -7.55 0.80 14.92
N PHE A 142 -8.30 -0.23 15.31
CA PHE A 142 -9.44 -0.10 16.19
C PHE A 142 -9.05 0.48 17.56
N ASN A 143 -7.93 0.04 18.12
CA ASN A 143 -7.41 0.53 19.39
C ASN A 143 -6.90 1.97 19.32
N ASN A 144 -6.37 2.38 18.19
CA ASN A 144 -5.87 3.76 17.99
C ASN A 144 -6.99 4.80 17.86
N GLN A 145 -8.25 4.40 17.70
CA GLN A 145 -9.38 5.32 17.72
C GLN A 145 -9.71 5.76 19.15
N GLN A 146 -9.50 7.02 19.47
CA GLN A 146 -9.47 7.52 20.85
C GLN A 146 -10.82 7.70 21.54
N LYS A 147 -11.98 7.73 20.84
CA LYS A 147 -13.29 8.07 21.43
C LYS A 147 -14.40 7.13 20.96
N GLY A 148 -15.31 6.80 21.87
CA GLY A 148 -16.56 6.09 21.63
C GLY A 148 -16.57 4.64 22.09
N LEU A 149 -17.76 4.05 22.08
CA LEU A 149 -17.96 2.62 22.34
C LEU A 149 -17.41 1.82 21.17
N LYS A 150 -16.52 0.88 21.44
CA LYS A 150 -15.86 0.03 20.45
C LYS A 150 -16.52 -1.34 20.44
N LEU A 151 -17.03 -1.78 19.30
CA LEU A 151 -17.65 -3.07 19.09
C LEU A 151 -16.95 -3.79 17.93
N ALA A 152 -16.39 -4.95 18.21
CA ALA A 152 -15.80 -5.86 17.21
C ALA A 152 -16.75 -7.04 16.98
N LEU A 153 -17.19 -7.23 15.75
CA LEU A 153 -17.96 -8.39 15.32
C LEU A 153 -17.03 -9.32 14.53
N VAL A 154 -16.88 -10.54 15.02
CA VAL A 154 -15.98 -11.55 14.39
C VAL A 154 -16.82 -12.76 14.03
N GLU A 155 -16.80 -13.13 12.73
CA GLU A 155 -17.43 -14.35 12.24
C GLU A 155 -16.38 -15.46 12.02
N GLU A 156 -16.79 -16.70 12.24
CA GLU A 156 -16.02 -17.92 11.95
C GLU A 156 -14.61 -17.95 12.59
N LEU A 157 -14.44 -17.32 13.76
CA LEU A 157 -13.14 -17.29 14.44
C LEU A 157 -12.60 -18.71 14.69
N GLU A 158 -13.50 -19.66 14.97
CA GLU A 158 -13.19 -21.06 15.26
C GLU A 158 -12.80 -21.87 14.01
N ALA A 159 -13.24 -21.49 12.83
CA ALA A 159 -13.07 -22.31 11.62
C ALA A 159 -11.60 -22.46 11.20
N HIS A 160 -10.74 -21.53 11.60
CA HIS A 160 -9.35 -21.43 11.14
C HIS A 160 -8.32 -21.32 12.27
N LEU A 161 -8.77 -21.30 13.53
CA LEU A 161 -7.89 -21.31 14.69
C LEU A 161 -7.72 -22.72 15.24
N HIS A 162 -6.47 -23.08 15.52
CA HIS A 162 -6.23 -24.30 16.28
C HIS A 162 -6.97 -24.22 17.63
N PRO A 163 -7.62 -25.30 18.10
CA PRO A 163 -8.44 -25.29 19.33
C PRO A 163 -7.76 -24.64 20.54
N GLN A 164 -6.44 -24.72 20.65
CA GLN A 164 -5.66 -24.09 21.73
C GLN A 164 -5.69 -22.56 21.71
N TYR A 165 -5.97 -21.94 20.56
CA TYR A 165 -6.07 -20.47 20.43
C TYR A 165 -7.49 -19.94 20.66
N GLN A 166 -8.49 -20.83 20.63
CA GLN A 166 -9.90 -20.47 20.89
C GLN A 166 -10.19 -20.20 22.37
N LEU A 167 -9.30 -20.66 23.26
CA LEU A 167 -9.45 -20.57 24.72
C LEU A 167 -8.70 -19.38 25.35
N ARG A 168 -8.13 -18.48 24.57
CA ARG A 168 -7.46 -17.25 25.01
C ARG A 168 -8.29 -16.03 24.65
#